data_02cbeb475a983578d6d5034df2c40c2e
#
_entry.id   02cbeb475a983578d6d5034df2c40c2e
#
_cell.length_a   1.000
_cell.length_b   1.000
_cell.length_c   1.000
_cell.angle_alpha   90.00
_cell.angle_beta   90.00
_cell.angle_gamma   90.00
#
_symmetry.space_group_name_H-M   'P 1'
#
loop_
_entity.id
_entity.type
_entity.pdbx_description
1 polymer ?
#
loop_
_entity_poly.entity_id
_entity_poly.type
_entity_poly.pdbx_seq_one_letter_code
_entity_poly.pdbx_strand_id
1 'polypeptide(L)'
;MGSVNKVILVGNLGRDAEVRYTPGGAAVSRFSIATTEVWNDKSGQRQERTEWHNIDLWGKQAESLSEYLVKGKQVYVEGRLQTDEYTDKDGVKRKSTKVRCERVVLLGSAGGGRSGSYDRTSSSTESRASAPAHDEVSEPLTDDDIPF
;
A
#
# COMPACT_ATOMS: atom_id res chain seq x y z
N MET A 1 -6.73 29.06 17.42
CA MET A 1 -7.53 27.97 16.87
C MET A 1 -6.61 26.87 16.36
N GLY A 2 -6.86 25.62 16.78
CA GLY A 2 -6.11 24.48 16.28
C GLY A 2 -6.69 23.99 14.94
N SER A 3 -5.81 23.54 14.05
CA SER A 3 -6.19 22.89 12.81
C SER A 3 -5.39 21.61 12.60
N VAL A 4 -5.94 20.68 11.85
CA VAL A 4 -5.28 19.42 11.48
C VAL A 4 -5.33 19.28 9.97
N ASN A 5 -4.20 18.94 9.37
CA ASN A 5 -4.11 18.55 7.97
C ASN A 5 -3.20 17.33 7.88
N LYS A 6 -3.81 16.15 7.84
CA LYS A 6 -3.10 14.88 7.83
C LYS A 6 -3.76 13.91 6.87
N VAL A 7 -2.93 13.22 6.10
CA VAL A 7 -3.33 12.17 5.17
C VAL A 7 -2.54 10.91 5.47
N ILE A 8 -3.24 9.79 5.54
CA ILE A 8 -2.66 8.47 5.70
C ILE A 8 -3.21 7.59 4.57
N LEU A 9 -2.31 7.00 3.79
CA LEU A 9 -2.67 6.17 2.65
C LEU A 9 -1.86 4.88 2.66
N VAL A 10 -2.49 3.80 2.29
CA VAL A 10 -1.84 2.53 1.94
C VAL A 10 -2.30 2.17 0.54
N GLY A 11 -1.38 2.05 -0.38
CA GLY A 11 -1.72 1.75 -1.77
C GLY A 11 -0.53 1.25 -2.55
N ASN A 12 -0.75 0.96 -3.82
CA ASN A 12 0.27 0.45 -4.73
C ASN A 12 0.68 1.50 -5.74
N LEU A 13 1.98 1.58 -6.03
CA LEU A 13 2.49 2.48 -7.06
C LEU A 13 1.96 2.09 -8.45
N GLY A 14 1.48 3.07 -9.19
CA GLY A 14 1.04 2.90 -10.58
C GLY A 14 2.18 2.96 -11.59
N ARG A 15 3.29 3.56 -11.20
CA ARG A 15 4.51 3.69 -11.99
C ARG A 15 5.71 3.89 -11.08
N ASP A 16 6.91 3.77 -11.63
CA ASP A 16 8.15 4.06 -10.92
C ASP A 16 8.19 5.53 -10.48
N ALA A 17 8.75 5.77 -9.30
CA ALA A 17 8.93 7.13 -8.81
C ALA A 17 9.98 7.89 -9.62
N GLU A 18 9.72 9.16 -9.88
CA GLU A 18 10.66 10.07 -10.51
C GLU A 18 11.34 10.95 -9.47
N VAL A 19 12.66 10.94 -9.44
CA VAL A 19 13.43 11.82 -8.56
C VAL A 19 13.84 13.06 -9.34
N ARG A 20 13.58 14.22 -8.77
CA ARG A 20 14.01 15.51 -9.28
C ARG A 20 14.71 16.30 -8.19
N TYR A 21 15.60 17.19 -8.58
CA TYR A 21 16.28 18.10 -7.68
C TYR A 21 15.77 19.52 -7.90
N THR A 22 15.46 20.21 -6.80
CA THR A 22 15.11 21.63 -6.87
C THR A 22 16.36 22.47 -7.15
N PRO A 23 16.24 23.75 -7.61
CA PRO A 23 17.37 24.64 -7.77
C PRO A 23 18.21 24.82 -6.51
N GLY A 24 17.61 24.63 -5.33
CA GLY A 24 18.30 24.66 -4.05
C GLY A 24 18.99 23.34 -3.65
N GLY A 25 18.96 22.31 -4.51
CA GLY A 25 19.61 21.01 -4.28
C GLY A 25 18.78 20.01 -3.46
N ALA A 26 17.53 20.31 -3.12
CA ALA A 26 16.64 19.38 -2.42
C ALA A 26 16.11 18.31 -3.38
N ALA A 27 16.15 17.05 -2.95
CA ALA A 27 15.56 15.95 -3.69
C ALA A 27 14.05 15.87 -3.48
N VAL A 28 13.32 15.64 -4.56
CA VAL A 28 11.87 15.40 -4.57
C VAL A 28 11.60 14.15 -5.38
N SER A 29 10.97 13.17 -4.77
CA SER A 29 10.49 11.98 -5.47
C SER A 29 8.98 12.10 -5.70
N ARG A 30 8.56 12.02 -6.96
CA ARG A 30 7.15 12.08 -7.36
C ARG A 30 6.67 10.72 -7.81
N PHE A 31 5.57 10.28 -7.24
CA PHE A 31 4.93 9.04 -7.62
C PHE A 31 3.42 9.11 -7.38
N SER A 32 2.69 8.17 -7.94
CA SER A 32 1.26 8.02 -7.70
C SER A 32 0.96 6.66 -7.11
N ILE A 33 0.01 6.63 -6.18
CA ILE A 33 -0.47 5.40 -5.58
C ILE A 33 -1.97 5.25 -5.81
N ALA A 34 -2.40 4.02 -5.97
CA ALA A 34 -3.81 3.66 -6.09
C ALA A 34 -4.33 3.11 -4.78
N THR A 35 -5.46 3.62 -4.33
CA THR A 35 -6.26 3.03 -3.27
C THR A 35 -7.56 2.53 -3.86
N THR A 36 -7.91 1.28 -3.59
CA THR A 36 -9.09 0.63 -4.16
C THR A 36 -10.09 0.32 -3.06
N GLU A 37 -11.31 0.79 -3.25
CA GLU A 37 -12.45 0.49 -2.41
C GLU A 37 -13.35 -0.52 -3.12
N VAL A 38 -13.85 -1.47 -2.37
CA VAL A 38 -14.79 -2.47 -2.87
C VAL A 38 -16.01 -2.49 -1.96
N TRP A 39 -17.19 -2.37 -2.54
CA TRP A 39 -18.44 -2.44 -1.79
C TRP A 39 -19.52 -3.15 -2.60
N ASN A 40 -20.57 -3.56 -1.94
CA ASN A 40 -21.78 -4.05 -2.60
C ASN A 40 -22.81 -2.92 -2.68
N ASP A 41 -23.43 -2.74 -3.82
CA ASP A 41 -24.51 -1.78 -3.99
C ASP A 41 -25.84 -2.31 -3.40
N LYS A 42 -26.89 -1.50 -3.46
CA LYS A 42 -28.21 -1.88 -2.93
C LYS A 42 -28.81 -3.08 -3.64
N SER A 43 -28.39 -3.39 -4.86
CA SER A 43 -28.82 -4.57 -5.62
C SER A 43 -27.96 -5.81 -5.35
N GLY A 44 -26.95 -5.72 -4.48
CA GLY A 44 -26.06 -6.81 -4.14
C GLY A 44 -24.90 -7.01 -5.13
N GLN A 45 -24.74 -6.11 -6.09
CA GLN A 45 -23.62 -6.17 -7.04
C GLN A 45 -22.35 -5.59 -6.44
N ARG A 46 -21.26 -6.29 -6.66
CA ARG A 46 -19.92 -5.82 -6.26
C ARG A 46 -19.50 -4.63 -7.13
N GLN A 47 -19.20 -3.53 -6.46
CA GLN A 47 -18.65 -2.33 -7.05
C GLN A 47 -17.21 -2.13 -6.62
N GLU A 48 -16.41 -1.54 -7.49
CA GLU A 48 -15.00 -1.23 -7.21
C GLU A 48 -14.69 0.19 -7.70
N ARG A 49 -13.98 0.94 -6.87
CA ARG A 49 -13.50 2.27 -7.21
C ARG A 49 -12.05 2.42 -6.82
N THR A 50 -11.25 2.87 -7.77
CA THR A 50 -9.84 3.19 -7.56
C THR A 50 -9.63 4.69 -7.55
N GLU A 51 -9.01 5.19 -6.50
CA GLU A 51 -8.60 6.57 -6.37
C GLU A 51 -7.08 6.68 -6.53
N TRP A 52 -6.63 7.61 -7.37
CA TRP A 52 -5.22 7.88 -7.61
C TRP A 52 -4.76 9.09 -6.83
N HIS A 53 -3.70 8.94 -6.06
CA HIS A 53 -3.12 10.01 -5.24
C HIS A 53 -1.74 10.35 -5.75
N ASN A 54 -1.49 11.64 -5.99
CA ASN A 54 -0.17 12.15 -6.34
C ASN A 54 0.61 12.48 -5.07
N ILE A 55 1.80 11.94 -4.97
CA ILE A 55 2.65 12.03 -3.79
C ILE A 55 3.96 12.72 -4.15
N ASP A 56 4.31 13.74 -3.35
CA ASP A 56 5.62 14.39 -3.39
C ASP A 56 6.38 14.07 -2.11
N LEU A 57 7.43 13.29 -2.20
CA LEU A 57 8.31 12.92 -1.09
C LEU A 57 9.57 13.78 -1.14
N TRP A 58 9.86 14.48 -0.05
CA TRP A 58 10.97 15.42 0.05
C TRP A 58 12.12 14.89 0.90
N GLY A 59 13.33 15.32 0.59
CA GLY A 59 14.51 15.15 1.41
C GLY A 59 15.24 13.83 1.20
N LYS A 60 15.92 13.37 2.24
CA LYS A 60 16.78 12.17 2.17
C LYS A 60 16.03 10.89 1.80
N GLN A 61 14.78 10.76 2.21
CA GLN A 61 13.95 9.62 1.85
C GLN A 61 13.64 9.59 0.36
N ALA A 62 13.53 10.75 -0.29
CA ALA A 62 13.33 10.84 -1.73
C ALA A 62 14.49 10.20 -2.50
N GLU A 63 15.72 10.38 -2.05
CA GLU A 63 16.90 9.76 -2.66
C GLU A 63 17.04 8.28 -2.27
N SER A 64 16.97 7.98 -0.99
CA SER A 64 17.25 6.64 -0.47
C SER A 64 16.22 5.60 -0.86
N LEU A 65 14.95 6.00 -1.02
CA LEU A 65 13.85 5.10 -1.36
C LEU A 65 13.56 5.03 -2.86
N SER A 66 14.15 5.88 -3.67
CA SER A 66 13.86 5.97 -5.11
C SER A 66 14.02 4.65 -5.86
N GLU A 67 14.99 3.85 -5.51
CA GLU A 67 15.25 2.54 -6.11
C GLU A 67 14.17 1.51 -5.76
N TYR A 68 13.50 1.69 -4.64
CA TYR A 68 12.49 0.77 -4.13
C TYR A 68 11.05 1.19 -4.48
N LEU A 69 10.85 2.45 -4.87
CA LEU A 69 9.55 3.00 -5.25
C LEU A 69 9.27 2.70 -6.72
N VAL A 70 9.01 1.44 -6.99
CA VAL A 70 8.77 0.92 -8.34
C VAL A 70 7.31 0.54 -8.52
N LYS A 71 6.86 0.47 -9.77
CA LYS A 71 5.50 0.06 -10.13
C LYS A 71 5.07 -1.23 -9.42
N GLY A 72 3.87 -1.20 -8.85
CA GLY A 72 3.27 -2.33 -8.15
C GLY A 72 3.67 -2.47 -6.68
N LYS A 73 4.66 -1.70 -6.21
CA LYS A 73 5.09 -1.73 -4.82
C LYS A 73 4.00 -1.17 -3.91
N GLN A 74 3.69 -1.88 -2.83
CA GLN A 74 2.80 -1.39 -1.80
C GLN A 74 3.57 -0.53 -0.80
N VAL A 75 3.01 0.63 -0.48
CA VAL A 75 3.60 1.59 0.45
C VAL A 75 2.58 2.17 1.40
N TYR A 76 3.05 2.51 2.59
CA TYR A 76 2.34 3.36 3.54
C TYR A 76 2.86 4.78 3.40
N VAL A 77 1.97 5.73 3.23
CA VAL A 77 2.29 7.15 3.08
C VAL A 77 1.60 7.96 4.17
N GLU A 78 2.35 8.82 4.81
CA GLU A 78 1.85 9.76 5.80
C GLU A 78 2.32 11.16 5.42
N GLY A 79 1.39 12.11 5.40
CA GLY A 79 1.69 13.48 5.03
C GLY A 79 0.50 14.40 5.19
N ARG A 80 0.47 15.45 4.40
CA ARG A 80 -0.59 16.46 4.39
C ARG A 80 -1.03 16.79 2.98
N LEU A 81 -2.29 17.21 2.83
CA LEU A 81 -2.79 17.71 1.56
C LEU A 81 -2.22 19.09 1.25
N GLN A 82 -1.81 19.25 0.03
CA GLN A 82 -1.40 20.54 -0.51
C GLN A 82 -2.06 20.75 -1.87
N THR A 83 -2.65 21.91 -2.06
CA THR A 83 -3.22 22.32 -3.34
C THR A 83 -2.43 23.49 -3.89
N ASP A 84 -1.90 23.33 -5.09
CA ASP A 84 -1.19 24.37 -5.82
C ASP A 84 -2.07 24.88 -6.97
N GLU A 85 -2.06 26.19 -7.19
CA GLU A 85 -2.68 26.81 -8.34
C GLU A 85 -1.62 27.07 -9.42
N TYR A 86 -1.96 26.74 -10.65
CA TYR A 86 -1.11 26.99 -11.80
C TYR A 86 -1.94 27.44 -12.99
N THR A 87 -1.30 28.14 -13.90
CA THR A 87 -1.90 28.51 -15.17
C THR A 87 -1.42 27.55 -16.26
N ASP A 88 -2.36 26.92 -16.95
CA ASP A 88 -2.03 26.03 -18.06
C ASP A 88 -1.61 26.78 -19.33
N LYS A 89 -1.29 26.04 -20.39
CA LYS A 89 -0.87 26.61 -21.68
C LYS A 89 -1.95 27.48 -22.35
N ASP A 90 -3.22 27.25 -22.00
CA ASP A 90 -4.37 27.98 -22.55
C ASP A 90 -4.73 29.22 -21.70
N GLY A 91 -3.95 29.54 -20.68
CA GLY A 91 -4.17 30.67 -19.79
C GLY A 91 -5.27 30.44 -18.74
N VAL A 92 -5.73 29.19 -18.57
CA VAL A 92 -6.75 28.83 -17.58
C VAL A 92 -6.09 28.51 -16.26
N LYS A 93 -6.61 29.10 -15.17
CA LYS A 93 -6.18 28.75 -13.81
C LYS A 93 -6.68 27.37 -13.43
N ARG A 94 -5.76 26.50 -13.03
CA ARG A 94 -6.05 25.14 -12.55
C ARG A 94 -5.51 24.91 -11.16
N LYS A 95 -6.14 23.97 -10.47
CA LYS A 95 -5.71 23.53 -9.14
C LYS A 95 -5.22 22.08 -9.23
N SER A 96 -4.10 21.82 -8.62
CA SER A 96 -3.55 20.47 -8.48
C SER A 96 -3.42 20.14 -7.01
N THR A 97 -4.11 19.09 -6.57
CA THR A 97 -4.04 18.59 -5.21
C THR A 97 -3.11 17.39 -5.14
N LYS A 98 -2.19 17.44 -4.22
CA LYS A 98 -1.19 16.39 -3.98
C LYS A 98 -0.98 16.17 -2.50
N VAL A 99 -0.38 15.07 -2.16
CA VAL A 99 0.04 14.77 -0.78
C VAL A 99 1.51 15.11 -0.65
N ARG A 100 1.82 16.08 0.21
CA ARG A 100 3.19 16.33 0.62
C ARG A 100 3.57 15.31 1.68
N CYS A 101 4.33 14.32 1.25
CA CYS A 101 4.69 13.18 2.08
C CYS A 101 5.79 13.55 3.07
N GLU A 102 5.57 13.20 4.32
CA GLU A 102 6.51 13.37 5.42
C GLU A 102 7.19 12.03 5.77
N ARG A 103 6.47 10.93 5.55
CA ARG A 103 6.97 9.59 5.86
C ARG A 103 6.43 8.57 4.88
N VAL A 104 7.32 7.71 4.38
CA VAL A 104 6.98 6.52 3.58
C VAL A 104 7.55 5.29 4.24
N VAL A 105 6.75 4.24 4.32
CA VAL A 105 7.18 2.92 4.74
C VAL A 105 6.89 1.94 3.61
N LEU A 106 7.91 1.21 3.20
CA LEU A 106 7.77 0.15 2.20
C LEU A 106 7.12 -1.05 2.86
N LEU A 107 5.99 -1.45 2.34
CA LEU A 107 5.30 -2.66 2.77
C LEU A 107 5.77 -3.83 1.91
N GLY A 108 5.89 -5.01 2.51
CA GLY A 108 6.28 -6.20 1.77
C GLY A 108 5.28 -6.48 0.66
N SER A 109 5.74 -6.75 -0.56
CA SER A 109 4.85 -7.31 -1.57
C SER A 109 4.46 -8.72 -1.12
N ALA A 110 3.18 -8.91 -0.86
CA ALA A 110 2.61 -10.24 -0.82
C ALA A 110 2.66 -10.80 -2.23
N GLY A 111 3.75 -11.47 -2.61
CA GLY A 111 3.85 -12.03 -3.94
C GLY A 111 5.26 -12.11 -4.52
N GLY A 112 6.23 -12.42 -3.70
CA GLY A 112 7.51 -12.93 -4.15
C GLY A 112 7.72 -14.27 -3.47
N GLY A 113 7.02 -15.28 -3.92
CA GLY A 113 7.31 -16.64 -3.53
C GLY A 113 8.75 -16.96 -3.88
N ARG A 114 9.67 -16.77 -2.96
CA ARG A 114 10.87 -17.59 -2.95
C ARG A 114 10.39 -19.00 -2.61
N SER A 115 10.12 -19.75 -3.63
CA SER A 115 10.16 -21.20 -3.61
C SER A 115 11.57 -21.58 -3.17
N GLY A 116 11.77 -21.61 -1.88
CA GLY A 116 12.87 -22.32 -1.29
C GLY A 116 12.55 -23.80 -1.42
N SER A 117 13.06 -24.43 -2.45
CA SER A 117 13.11 -25.87 -2.55
C SER A 117 13.97 -26.37 -1.39
N TYR A 118 13.31 -26.74 -0.31
CA TYR A 118 13.95 -27.63 0.66
C TYR A 118 13.97 -29.02 0.04
N ASP A 119 15.09 -29.35 -0.51
CA ASP A 119 15.44 -30.70 -0.88
C ASP A 119 15.43 -31.53 0.42
N ARG A 120 14.34 -32.25 0.62
CA ARG A 120 14.26 -33.32 1.62
C ARG A 120 14.73 -34.59 0.97
N THR A 121 15.99 -34.84 1.11
CA THR A 121 16.56 -36.16 0.91
C THR A 121 15.85 -37.13 1.83
N SER A 122 15.21 -38.09 1.20
CA SER A 122 14.56 -39.24 1.80
C SER A 122 15.51 -40.06 2.70
N SER A 123 15.08 -40.38 3.87
CA SER A 123 15.44 -41.65 4.49
C SER A 123 14.20 -42.24 5.15
N SER A 124 13.80 -43.33 4.57
CA SER A 124 12.83 -44.30 5.04
C SER A 124 13.16 -44.83 6.42
N THR A 125 12.18 -44.90 7.31
CA THR A 125 12.05 -46.05 8.22
C THR A 125 10.59 -46.14 8.70
N GLU A 126 10.00 -47.28 8.43
CA GLU A 126 8.71 -47.71 8.91
C GLU A 126 8.66 -47.77 10.44
N SER A 127 7.54 -47.36 11.02
CA SER A 127 6.95 -48.07 12.15
C SER A 127 5.50 -47.62 12.37
N ARG A 128 4.68 -48.63 12.35
CA ARG A 128 3.26 -48.64 12.73
C ARG A 128 3.06 -48.14 14.17
N ALA A 129 2.06 -47.29 14.36
CA ALA A 129 1.20 -47.34 15.54
C ALA A 129 -0.09 -46.55 15.27
N SER A 130 -1.17 -47.25 15.44
CA SER A 130 -2.55 -46.81 15.42
C SER A 130 -2.84 -45.68 16.41
N ALA A 131 -3.48 -44.61 15.95
CA ALA A 131 -4.06 -43.59 16.80
C ALA A 131 -5.60 -43.73 16.85
N PRO A 132 -6.21 -43.60 18.01
CA PRO A 132 -7.67 -43.53 18.09
C PRO A 132 -8.14 -42.14 17.75
N ALA A 133 -9.22 -42.10 17.02
CA ALA A 133 -9.97 -40.92 16.68
C ALA A 133 -10.52 -40.22 17.93
N HIS A 134 -10.21 -38.95 18.10
CA HIS A 134 -11.01 -38.08 18.94
C HIS A 134 -11.79 -37.12 17.99
N ASP A 135 -13.08 -37.33 17.96
CA ASP A 135 -14.05 -36.38 17.47
C ASP A 135 -14.05 -35.15 18.41
N GLU A 136 -13.38 -34.11 18.02
CA GLU A 136 -13.70 -32.77 18.55
C GLU A 136 -14.68 -32.11 17.62
N VAL A 137 -15.92 -32.06 18.08
CA VAL A 137 -16.97 -31.26 17.49
C VAL A 137 -16.59 -29.79 17.68
N SER A 138 -16.11 -29.18 16.61
CA SER A 138 -15.98 -27.71 16.56
C SER A 138 -17.35 -27.11 16.49
N GLU A 139 -17.82 -26.56 17.58
CA GLU A 139 -19.00 -25.69 17.57
C GLU A 139 -18.71 -24.45 16.72
N PRO A 140 -19.62 -24.06 15.82
CA PRO A 140 -19.45 -22.82 15.08
C PRO A 140 -19.59 -21.64 16.05
N LEU A 141 -18.57 -20.76 16.06
CA LEU A 141 -18.61 -19.48 16.74
C LEU A 141 -19.82 -18.68 16.24
N THR A 142 -20.71 -18.35 17.14
CA THR A 142 -21.84 -17.48 16.87
C THR A 142 -21.38 -16.02 16.92
N ASP A 143 -22.06 -15.16 16.15
CA ASP A 143 -21.79 -13.74 16.01
C ASP A 143 -21.78 -12.93 17.33
N ASP A 144 -22.13 -13.55 18.45
CA ASP A 144 -22.20 -12.91 19.76
C ASP A 144 -20.86 -12.93 20.54
N ASP A 145 -19.84 -13.60 20.02
CA ASP A 145 -18.53 -13.75 20.70
C ASP A 145 -17.47 -12.70 20.30
N ILE A 146 -17.86 -11.66 19.53
CA ILE A 146 -16.94 -10.60 19.16
C ILE A 146 -17.13 -9.42 20.11
N PRO A 147 -16.19 -9.13 21.04
CA PRO A 147 -16.25 -7.93 21.85
C PRO A 147 -15.90 -6.71 21.01
N PHE A 148 -16.80 -5.79 20.95
CA PHE A 148 -16.55 -4.46 20.41
C PHE A 148 -16.00 -3.52 21.49
#